data_1e9eb08a142407c5f045b54009fc7acf
#
_entry.id   1e9eb08a142407c5f045b54009fc7acf
#
_cell.length_a   1.000
_cell.length_b   1.000
_cell.length_c   1.000
_cell.angle_alpha   90.00
_cell.angle_beta   90.00
_cell.angle_gamma   90.00
#
_symmetry.space_group_name_H-M   'P 1'
#
loop_
_entity.id
_entity.type
_entity.pdbx_description
1 polymer ?
#
loop_
_entity_poly.entity_id
_entity_poly.type
_entity_poly.pdbx_seq_one_letter_code
_entity_poly.pdbx_strand_id
1 'polypeptide(L)'
;ETGFHPRVSKLTENIIDYKGFWLATKYNNKGALQEYEACRERAIIMDLSALRKFEILGPDAEELMQRTCTRNIRKLAVGQVVYTAMCYDHGGMIDDGTVFKMTDTNFRWICGDEYCGEWLREKAKEFGLKVWIKSSTDNLHNVSVQGPKSREILKKIVWTPDHQTSLDELGWFRFTIGNLNEINGIPIMVSRTGYTGELGYEIFCHPRHAPEIWDAVMKAGEEFKIAPMGLDALDLVRIEAGL
;
A
#
# COMPACT_ATOMS: atom_id res chain seq x y z
N GLU A 1 3.17 6.44 -16.07
CA GLU A 1 2.76 5.02 -15.98
C GLU A 1 3.29 4.40 -14.70
N THR A 2 2.56 3.44 -14.15
CA THR A 2 3.07 2.61 -13.05
C THR A 2 3.92 1.45 -13.59
N GLY A 3 4.69 0.79 -12.73
CA GLY A 3 5.40 -0.43 -13.10
C GLY A 3 4.46 -1.59 -13.44
N PHE A 4 3.22 -1.56 -12.96
CA PHE A 4 2.19 -2.57 -13.29
C PHE A 4 1.45 -2.28 -14.59
N HIS A 5 1.53 -1.06 -15.12
CA HIS A 5 0.83 -0.65 -16.33
C HIS A 5 1.01 -1.61 -17.53
N PRO A 6 2.20 -2.20 -17.78
CA PRO A 6 2.39 -3.16 -18.87
C PRO A 6 1.54 -4.44 -18.76
N ARG A 7 0.98 -4.72 -17.57
CA ARG A 7 0.03 -5.83 -17.36
C ARG A 7 -1.41 -5.35 -17.35
N VAL A 8 -1.66 -4.23 -16.66
CA VAL A 8 -2.98 -3.59 -16.56
C VAL A 8 -3.53 -3.23 -17.95
N SER A 9 -2.75 -2.54 -18.77
CA SER A 9 -3.17 -2.07 -20.11
C SER A 9 -3.48 -3.19 -21.10
N LYS A 10 -3.02 -4.43 -20.86
CA LYS A 10 -3.39 -5.60 -21.66
C LYS A 10 -4.75 -6.18 -21.27
N LEU A 11 -5.26 -5.84 -20.10
CA LEU A 11 -6.48 -6.40 -19.54
C LEU A 11 -7.67 -5.47 -19.64
N THR A 12 -7.43 -4.16 -19.84
CA THR A 12 -8.51 -3.17 -19.95
C THR A 12 -8.04 -1.91 -20.69
N GLU A 13 -9.00 -1.29 -21.40
CA GLU A 13 -8.87 0.06 -21.96
C GLU A 13 -9.54 1.12 -21.07
N ASN A 14 -10.25 0.71 -20.00
CA ASN A 14 -10.90 1.61 -19.06
C ASN A 14 -9.88 2.18 -18.06
N ILE A 15 -9.11 3.15 -18.50
CA ILE A 15 -7.99 3.73 -17.78
C ILE A 15 -8.21 5.24 -17.67
N ILE A 16 -7.90 5.81 -16.51
CA ILE A 16 -7.94 7.25 -16.25
C ILE A 16 -6.58 7.76 -15.77
N ASP A 17 -6.35 9.06 -15.93
CA ASP A 17 -5.31 9.75 -15.20
C ASP A 17 -5.77 9.94 -13.74
N TYR A 18 -5.08 9.25 -12.84
CA TYR A 18 -5.27 9.37 -11.40
C TYR A 18 -4.01 9.92 -10.77
N LYS A 19 -4.00 11.24 -10.49
CA LYS A 19 -2.87 11.94 -9.86
C LYS A 19 -1.54 11.76 -10.61
N GLY A 20 -1.58 11.80 -11.95
CA GLY A 20 -0.41 11.64 -12.83
C GLY A 20 -0.01 10.20 -13.15
N PHE A 21 -0.81 9.22 -12.75
CA PHE A 21 -0.64 7.81 -13.10
C PHE A 21 -1.86 7.26 -13.82
N TRP A 22 -1.63 6.36 -14.78
CA TRP A 22 -2.70 5.66 -15.48
C TRP A 22 -3.17 4.48 -14.63
N LEU A 23 -4.38 4.57 -14.09
CA LEU A 23 -5.03 3.50 -13.31
C LEU A 23 -6.30 3.00 -13.98
N ALA A 24 -6.58 1.70 -13.84
CA ALA A 24 -7.80 1.08 -14.31
C ALA A 24 -9.01 1.47 -13.46
N THR A 25 -10.12 1.83 -14.09
CA THR A 25 -11.41 2.00 -13.41
C THR A 25 -12.15 0.68 -13.29
N LYS A 26 -12.05 -0.19 -14.28
CA LYS A 26 -12.63 -1.55 -14.32
C LYS A 26 -11.95 -2.43 -15.36
N TYR A 27 -12.07 -3.75 -15.21
CA TYR A 27 -11.40 -4.75 -16.06
C TYR A 27 -12.34 -5.60 -16.95
N ASN A 28 -13.63 -5.54 -16.75
CA ASN A 28 -14.55 -6.40 -17.49
C ASN A 28 -15.78 -5.64 -18.01
N ASN A 29 -16.43 -6.22 -19.03
CA ASN A 29 -17.62 -5.59 -19.64
C ASN A 29 -18.90 -5.71 -18.79
N LYS A 30 -18.87 -6.46 -17.70
CA LYS A 30 -19.99 -6.62 -16.77
C LYS A 30 -19.98 -5.60 -15.64
N GLY A 31 -18.99 -4.69 -15.63
CA GLY A 31 -18.84 -3.62 -14.67
C GLY A 31 -18.22 -4.04 -13.35
N ALA A 32 -18.22 -3.10 -12.39
CA ALA A 32 -17.56 -3.24 -11.10
C ALA A 32 -18.12 -4.35 -10.20
N LEU A 33 -19.36 -4.82 -10.42
CA LEU A 33 -20.01 -5.80 -9.55
C LEU A 33 -19.28 -7.16 -9.52
N GLN A 34 -18.76 -7.62 -10.64
CA GLN A 34 -18.00 -8.90 -10.65
C GLN A 34 -16.66 -8.79 -9.94
N GLU A 35 -16.02 -7.63 -10.00
CA GLU A 35 -14.79 -7.35 -9.28
C GLU A 35 -15.07 -7.23 -7.77
N TYR A 36 -16.18 -6.58 -7.41
CA TYR A 36 -16.71 -6.53 -6.05
C TYR A 36 -16.95 -7.94 -5.48
N GLU A 37 -17.70 -8.80 -6.21
CA GLU A 37 -17.96 -10.18 -5.80
C GLU A 37 -16.65 -10.97 -5.64
N ALA A 38 -15.68 -10.78 -6.54
CA ALA A 38 -14.38 -11.42 -6.42
C ALA A 38 -13.65 -10.99 -5.15
N CYS A 39 -13.73 -9.72 -4.77
CA CYS A 39 -13.16 -9.20 -3.53
C CYS A 39 -13.80 -9.83 -2.29
N ARG A 40 -15.12 -9.96 -2.28
CA ARG A 40 -15.87 -10.51 -1.12
C ARG A 40 -15.74 -12.02 -0.96
N GLU A 41 -15.71 -12.76 -2.07
CA GLU A 41 -15.82 -14.23 -2.02
C GLU A 41 -14.49 -14.95 -2.28
N ARG A 42 -13.54 -14.31 -2.96
CA ARG A 42 -12.31 -14.94 -3.45
C ARG A 42 -11.08 -14.10 -3.14
N ALA A 43 -10.55 -13.47 -4.17
CA ALA A 43 -9.48 -12.48 -4.06
C ALA A 43 -9.43 -11.59 -5.29
N ILE A 44 -8.87 -10.39 -5.11
CA ILE A 44 -8.55 -9.45 -6.16
C ILE A 44 -7.08 -9.04 -6.11
N ILE A 45 -6.61 -8.50 -7.23
CA ILE A 45 -5.34 -7.77 -7.34
C ILE A 45 -5.62 -6.38 -7.93
N MET A 46 -5.03 -5.33 -7.33
CA MET A 46 -5.24 -3.95 -7.74
C MET A 46 -3.95 -3.14 -7.65
N ASP A 47 -3.65 -2.37 -8.69
CA ASP A 47 -2.54 -1.41 -8.69
C ASP A 47 -2.89 -0.17 -7.86
N LEU A 48 -2.12 0.09 -6.79
CA LEU A 48 -2.23 1.25 -5.91
C LEU A 48 -0.98 2.14 -5.94
N SER A 49 -0.16 2.02 -6.97
CA SER A 49 1.13 2.73 -7.06
C SER A 49 0.99 4.26 -7.08
N ALA A 50 -0.17 4.79 -7.45
CA ALA A 50 -0.44 6.23 -7.48
C ALA A 50 -0.50 6.89 -6.09
N LEU A 51 -0.68 6.12 -5.02
CA LEU A 51 -0.56 6.65 -3.65
C LEU A 51 0.83 7.24 -3.43
N ARG A 52 0.88 8.42 -2.82
CA ARG A 52 2.13 9.11 -2.51
C ARG A 52 2.84 8.43 -1.35
N LYS A 53 4.14 8.33 -1.44
CA LYS A 53 5.00 7.67 -0.46
C LYS A 53 6.14 8.59 -0.10
N PHE A 54 6.26 8.89 1.18
CA PHE A 54 7.32 9.73 1.72
C PHE A 54 8.11 8.96 2.77
N GLU A 55 9.43 8.97 2.64
CA GLU A 55 10.35 8.50 3.66
C GLU A 55 10.71 9.66 4.58
N ILE A 56 10.48 9.51 5.87
CA ILE A 56 10.82 10.47 6.91
C ILE A 56 11.97 9.88 7.73
N LEU A 57 13.16 10.42 7.54
CA LEU A 57 14.42 9.87 8.02
C LEU A 57 15.12 10.84 8.95
N GLY A 58 15.68 10.37 10.04
CA GLY A 58 16.50 11.19 10.92
C GLY A 58 16.19 11.01 12.40
N PRO A 59 17.03 11.58 13.28
CA PRO A 59 16.89 11.42 14.72
C PRO A 59 15.56 11.95 15.27
N ASP A 60 14.97 12.95 14.62
CA ASP A 60 13.71 13.57 15.03
C ASP A 60 12.50 13.12 14.20
N ALA A 61 12.62 12.01 13.43
CA ALA A 61 11.56 11.52 12.56
C ALA A 61 10.29 11.15 13.36
N GLU A 62 10.44 10.48 14.50
CA GLU A 62 9.31 10.15 15.39
C GLU A 62 8.62 11.41 15.91
N GLU A 63 9.40 12.41 16.33
CA GLU A 63 8.88 13.69 16.85
C GLU A 63 8.08 14.44 15.78
N LEU A 64 8.58 14.50 14.55
CA LEU A 64 7.86 15.11 13.45
C LEU A 64 6.52 14.41 13.21
N MET A 65 6.53 13.09 13.07
CA MET A 65 5.32 12.31 12.83
C MET A 65 4.34 12.40 14.01
N GLN A 66 4.84 12.41 15.25
CA GLN A 66 4.02 12.58 16.46
C GLN A 66 3.28 13.92 16.47
N ARG A 67 3.91 14.99 15.97
CA ARG A 67 3.33 16.35 15.98
C ARG A 67 2.43 16.65 14.79
N THR A 68 2.59 15.92 13.70
CA THR A 68 1.84 16.16 12.45
C THR A 68 0.67 15.19 12.24
N CYS A 69 0.62 14.08 12.98
CA CYS A 69 -0.44 13.08 12.89
C CYS A 69 -1.37 13.11 14.11
N THR A 70 -2.63 12.70 13.91
CA THR A 70 -3.64 12.65 14.98
C THR A 70 -3.52 11.42 15.88
N ARG A 71 -2.78 10.38 15.46
CA ARG A 71 -2.50 9.19 16.26
C ARG A 71 -1.24 9.36 17.11
N ASN A 72 -1.15 8.62 18.21
CA ASN A 72 0.05 8.59 19.04
C ASN A 72 1.12 7.69 18.37
N ILE A 73 2.00 8.31 17.60
CA ILE A 73 3.06 7.62 16.83
C ILE A 73 4.10 6.96 17.75
N ARG A 74 4.37 7.55 18.92
CA ARG A 74 5.33 6.99 19.90
C ARG A 74 4.93 5.62 20.45
N LYS A 75 3.64 5.23 20.32
CA LYS A 75 3.17 3.90 20.70
C LYS A 75 3.39 2.82 19.65
N LEU A 76 3.82 3.18 18.42
CA LEU A 76 4.09 2.18 17.41
C LEU A 76 5.38 1.41 17.71
N ALA A 77 5.30 0.09 17.59
CA ALA A 77 6.49 -0.75 17.51
C ALA A 77 7.05 -0.75 16.08
N VAL A 78 8.35 -1.02 15.93
CA VAL A 78 8.96 -1.31 14.63
C VAL A 78 8.21 -2.48 13.97
N GLY A 79 7.94 -2.40 12.66
CA GLY A 79 7.10 -3.35 11.93
C GLY A 79 5.59 -3.07 12.02
N GLN A 80 5.18 -2.04 12.74
CA GLN A 80 3.77 -1.65 12.86
C GLN A 80 3.39 -0.56 11.87
N VAL A 81 2.12 -0.62 11.44
CA VAL A 81 1.44 0.39 10.63
C VAL A 81 0.31 1.01 11.45
N VAL A 82 -0.03 2.26 11.19
CA VAL A 82 -1.23 2.89 11.74
C VAL A 82 -1.89 3.78 10.69
N TYR A 83 -3.21 3.72 10.62
CA TYR A 83 -4.00 4.70 9.87
C TYR A 83 -4.22 5.95 10.72
N THR A 84 -4.01 7.13 10.13
CA THR A 84 -4.11 8.42 10.83
C THR A 84 -4.44 9.54 9.86
N ALA A 85 -5.03 10.62 10.36
CA ALA A 85 -5.17 11.87 9.62
C ALA A 85 -3.98 12.81 9.92
N MET A 86 -3.69 13.67 8.96
CA MET A 86 -2.81 14.83 9.07
C MET A 86 -3.67 16.09 8.93
N CYS A 87 -3.59 16.98 9.89
CA CYS A 87 -4.47 18.14 9.97
C CYS A 87 -3.70 19.45 10.10
N TYR A 88 -4.33 20.52 9.63
CA TYR A 88 -3.94 21.89 9.97
C TYR A 88 -4.19 22.20 11.44
N ASP A 89 -3.59 23.27 11.95
CA ASP A 89 -3.72 23.70 13.35
C ASP A 89 -5.18 24.02 13.73
N HIS A 90 -6.00 24.40 12.77
CA HIS A 90 -7.44 24.66 12.98
C HIS A 90 -8.32 23.40 12.87
N GLY A 91 -7.73 22.22 12.70
CA GLY A 91 -8.42 20.93 12.64
C GLY A 91 -8.92 20.50 11.27
N GLY A 92 -8.79 21.33 10.24
CA GLY A 92 -9.06 20.91 8.85
C GLY A 92 -8.11 19.81 8.40
N MET A 93 -8.64 18.75 7.79
CA MET A 93 -7.81 17.64 7.30
C MET A 93 -7.03 18.06 6.05
N ILE A 94 -5.72 17.80 6.06
CA ILE A 94 -4.85 17.95 4.89
C ILE A 94 -5.00 16.71 4.03
N ASP A 95 -4.80 15.54 4.65
CA ASP A 95 -4.94 14.22 4.04
C ASP A 95 -5.02 13.16 5.14
N ASP A 96 -5.33 11.94 4.74
CA ASP A 96 -5.27 10.77 5.59
C ASP A 96 -4.37 9.70 4.94
N GLY A 97 -3.95 8.74 5.74
CA GLY A 97 -3.07 7.70 5.21
C GLY A 97 -2.52 6.77 6.28
N THR A 98 -1.47 6.06 5.92
CA THR A 98 -0.83 5.08 6.79
C THR A 98 0.62 5.46 7.10
N VAL A 99 0.97 5.40 8.38
CA VAL A 99 2.34 5.53 8.88
C VAL A 99 2.90 4.15 9.15
N PHE A 100 4.02 3.82 8.52
CA PHE A 100 4.81 2.62 8.75
C PHE A 100 6.01 2.98 9.61
N LYS A 101 6.20 2.34 10.76
CA LYS A 101 7.43 2.48 11.55
C LYS A 101 8.45 1.44 11.08
N MET A 102 9.36 1.88 10.19
CA MET A 102 10.41 1.03 9.62
C MET A 102 11.53 0.75 10.63
N THR A 103 11.96 1.81 11.34
CA THR A 103 12.89 1.79 12.47
C THR A 103 12.53 2.93 13.43
N ASP A 104 13.28 3.12 14.49
CA ASP A 104 13.08 4.26 15.41
C ASP A 104 13.39 5.63 14.78
N THR A 105 14.14 5.65 13.68
CA THR A 105 14.54 6.86 12.95
C THR A 105 14.10 6.89 11.49
N ASN A 106 13.24 5.94 11.09
CA ASN A 106 12.73 5.85 9.73
C ASN A 106 11.24 5.51 9.76
N PHE A 107 10.43 6.42 9.22
CA PHE A 107 9.00 6.27 9.03
C PHE A 107 8.66 6.43 7.55
N ARG A 108 7.64 5.69 7.10
CA ARG A 108 7.04 5.89 5.77
C ARG A 108 5.62 6.38 5.93
N TRP A 109 5.31 7.50 5.27
CA TRP A 109 3.95 8.01 5.14
C TRP A 109 3.41 7.67 3.77
N ILE A 110 2.27 6.99 3.71
CA ILE A 110 1.57 6.66 2.46
C ILE A 110 0.21 7.36 2.50
N CYS A 111 -0.06 8.19 1.51
CA CYS A 111 -1.21 9.08 1.47
C CYS A 111 -1.72 9.35 0.06
N GLY A 112 -2.71 10.22 -0.05
CA GLY A 112 -3.32 10.59 -1.33
C GLY A 112 -2.66 11.77 -2.03
N ASP A 113 -2.04 12.72 -1.33
CA ASP A 113 -1.63 13.99 -1.87
C ASP A 113 -0.13 14.31 -1.73
N GLU A 114 0.46 14.86 -2.80
CA GLU A 114 1.88 15.28 -2.82
C GLU A 114 2.16 16.42 -1.83
N TYR A 115 1.17 17.26 -1.55
CA TYR A 115 1.30 18.37 -0.61
C TYR A 115 1.70 17.91 0.81
N CYS A 116 1.36 16.69 1.21
CA CYS A 116 1.80 16.14 2.49
C CYS A 116 3.32 16.19 2.69
N GLY A 117 4.08 15.96 1.61
CA GLY A 117 5.54 16.04 1.66
C GLY A 117 6.05 17.47 1.88
N GLU A 118 5.40 18.46 1.28
CA GLU A 118 5.71 19.88 1.48
C GLU A 118 5.35 20.31 2.90
N TRP A 119 4.15 19.97 3.36
CA TRP A 119 3.70 20.23 4.73
C TRP A 119 4.66 19.66 5.78
N LEU A 120 5.10 18.42 5.61
CA LEU A 120 6.06 17.80 6.52
C LEU A 120 7.40 18.55 6.55
N ARG A 121 7.91 19.04 5.37
CA ARG A 121 9.15 19.83 5.30
C ARG A 121 9.00 21.19 5.99
N GLU A 122 7.87 21.86 5.80
CA GLU A 122 7.55 23.13 6.46
C GLU A 122 7.51 22.97 7.97
N LYS A 123 6.79 21.95 8.47
CA LYS A 123 6.69 21.67 9.90
C LYS A 123 8.02 21.22 10.52
N ALA A 124 8.82 20.44 9.79
CA ALA A 124 10.16 20.10 10.26
C ALA A 124 11.04 21.33 10.46
N LYS A 125 10.98 22.29 9.52
CA LYS A 125 11.69 23.57 9.61
C LYS A 125 11.15 24.44 10.76
N GLU A 126 9.83 24.57 10.85
CA GLU A 126 9.14 25.34 11.91
C GLU A 126 9.53 24.85 13.31
N PHE A 127 9.59 23.52 13.48
CA PHE A 127 9.91 22.90 14.76
C PHE A 127 11.41 22.74 15.03
N GLY A 128 12.26 23.10 14.05
CA GLY A 128 13.72 22.97 14.19
C GLY A 128 14.21 21.51 14.25
N LEU A 129 13.49 20.57 13.62
CA LEU A 129 13.76 19.14 13.69
C LEU A 129 14.78 18.68 12.64
N LYS A 130 15.64 17.74 13.03
CA LYS A 130 16.66 17.13 12.15
C LYS A 130 16.10 15.90 11.45
N VAL A 131 15.46 16.14 10.30
CA VAL A 131 14.83 15.11 9.48
C VAL A 131 15.09 15.37 7.99
N TRP A 132 15.07 14.30 7.20
CA TRP A 132 15.02 14.33 5.74
C TRP A 132 13.70 13.73 5.29
N ILE A 133 12.97 14.45 4.44
CA ILE A 133 11.72 14.00 3.83
C ILE A 133 11.95 13.81 2.33
N LYS A 134 11.89 12.56 1.88
CA LYS A 134 12.11 12.16 0.49
C LYS A 134 10.86 11.51 -0.07
N SER A 135 10.37 11.96 -1.24
CA SER A 135 9.38 11.20 -2.00
C SER A 135 10.01 9.93 -2.54
N SER A 136 9.36 8.80 -2.32
CA SER A 136 9.71 7.49 -2.86
C SER A 136 8.66 6.95 -3.82
N THR A 137 7.66 7.75 -4.17
CA THR A 137 6.51 7.36 -5.02
C THR A 137 6.96 6.69 -6.32
N ASP A 138 7.89 7.29 -7.06
CA ASP A 138 8.36 6.77 -8.35
C ASP A 138 9.30 5.55 -8.24
N ASN A 139 9.81 5.26 -7.05
CA ASN A 139 10.75 4.16 -6.81
C ASN A 139 10.16 3.01 -6.00
N LEU A 140 8.95 3.18 -5.48
CA LEU A 140 8.26 2.20 -4.67
C LEU A 140 6.80 2.10 -5.11
N HIS A 141 6.51 1.10 -5.90
CA HIS A 141 5.15 0.80 -6.33
C HIS A 141 4.53 -0.27 -5.45
N ASN A 142 3.20 -0.29 -5.37
CA ASN A 142 2.51 -1.31 -4.60
C ASN A 142 1.26 -1.82 -5.31
N VAL A 143 1.02 -3.11 -5.08
CA VAL A 143 -0.18 -3.81 -5.52
C VAL A 143 -0.92 -4.33 -4.30
N SER A 144 -2.23 -4.20 -4.30
CA SER A 144 -3.13 -4.68 -3.25
C SER A 144 -3.71 -6.05 -3.65
N VAL A 145 -3.64 -7.01 -2.74
CA VAL A 145 -4.25 -8.35 -2.88
C VAL A 145 -5.23 -8.53 -1.74
N GLN A 146 -6.52 -8.47 -2.04
CA GLN A 146 -7.59 -8.43 -1.03
C GLN A 146 -8.61 -9.54 -1.28
N GLY A 147 -9.29 -9.95 -0.22
CA GLY A 147 -10.31 -10.98 -0.22
C GLY A 147 -9.93 -12.19 0.64
N PRO A 148 -10.89 -13.07 0.97
CA PRO A 148 -10.70 -14.18 1.91
C PRO A 148 -9.60 -15.17 1.50
N LYS A 149 -9.25 -15.25 0.20
CA LYS A 149 -8.19 -16.13 -0.32
C LYS A 149 -6.82 -15.47 -0.46
N SER A 150 -6.69 -14.19 -0.13
CA SER A 150 -5.46 -13.42 -0.30
C SER A 150 -4.26 -14.03 0.42
N ARG A 151 -4.43 -14.51 1.67
CA ARG A 151 -3.36 -15.17 2.43
C ARG A 151 -2.90 -16.46 1.78
N GLU A 152 -3.84 -17.32 1.36
CA GLU A 152 -3.54 -18.60 0.72
C GLU A 152 -2.75 -18.42 -0.58
N ILE A 153 -3.08 -17.38 -1.34
CA ILE A 153 -2.36 -17.00 -2.57
C ILE A 153 -0.94 -16.57 -2.25
N LEU A 154 -0.79 -15.59 -1.34
CA LEU A 154 0.49 -14.98 -1.07
C LEU A 154 1.48 -15.91 -0.36
N LYS A 155 1.01 -16.83 0.47
CA LYS A 155 1.85 -17.87 1.10
C LYS A 155 2.60 -18.74 0.08
N LYS A 156 2.13 -18.85 -1.14
CA LYS A 156 2.79 -19.63 -2.20
C LYS A 156 3.99 -18.93 -2.83
N ILE A 157 4.03 -17.59 -2.71
CA ILE A 157 4.99 -16.76 -3.45
C ILE A 157 5.79 -15.80 -2.57
N VAL A 158 5.50 -15.71 -1.27
CA VAL A 158 6.25 -14.83 -0.36
C VAL A 158 7.12 -15.70 0.55
N TRP A 159 8.42 -15.53 0.41
CA TRP A 159 9.41 -16.08 1.31
C TRP A 159 9.84 -15.01 2.33
N THR A 160 9.92 -15.37 3.60
CA THR A 160 10.41 -14.50 4.68
C THR A 160 11.55 -15.19 5.43
N PRO A 161 12.63 -14.46 5.77
CA PRO A 161 13.70 -15.02 6.60
C PRO A 161 13.21 -15.24 8.05
N ASP A 162 13.89 -16.13 8.78
CA ASP A 162 13.49 -16.55 10.15
C ASP A 162 13.36 -15.39 11.16
N HIS A 163 14.09 -14.29 10.95
CA HIS A 163 14.02 -13.10 11.81
C HIS A 163 12.88 -12.15 11.44
N GLN A 164 12.12 -12.43 10.39
CA GLN A 164 10.93 -11.69 9.97
C GLN A 164 9.66 -12.49 10.26
N THR A 165 8.56 -11.79 10.50
CA THR A 165 7.27 -12.43 10.72
C THR A 165 6.77 -13.09 9.43
N SER A 166 6.40 -14.37 9.50
CA SER A 166 5.79 -15.09 8.39
C SER A 166 4.40 -14.54 8.05
N LEU A 167 3.89 -14.81 6.83
CA LEU A 167 2.53 -14.38 6.45
C LEU A 167 1.43 -15.04 7.31
N ASP A 168 1.68 -16.21 7.86
CA ASP A 168 0.73 -16.88 8.77
C ASP A 168 0.56 -16.12 10.07
N GLU A 169 1.65 -15.58 10.58
CA GLU A 169 1.72 -14.89 11.86
C GLU A 169 1.54 -13.37 11.72
N LEU A 170 1.60 -12.85 10.49
CA LEU A 170 1.53 -11.42 10.24
C LEU A 170 0.19 -10.84 10.73
N GLY A 171 0.26 -10.06 11.79
CA GLY A 171 -0.90 -9.41 12.41
C GLY A 171 -1.48 -8.29 11.55
N TRP A 172 -2.71 -7.90 11.86
CA TRP A 172 -3.36 -6.75 11.25
C TRP A 172 -2.57 -5.47 11.52
N PHE A 173 -2.44 -4.62 10.50
CA PHE A 173 -1.60 -3.42 10.53
C PHE A 173 -0.15 -3.70 10.97
N ARG A 174 0.42 -4.77 10.43
CA ARG A 174 1.84 -5.13 10.50
C ARG A 174 2.38 -5.32 9.09
N PHE A 175 3.69 -5.20 8.96
CA PHE A 175 4.39 -5.54 7.73
C PHE A 175 5.58 -6.45 8.00
N THR A 176 6.01 -7.13 6.96
CA THR A 176 7.20 -7.99 6.93
C THR A 176 8.02 -7.70 5.69
N ILE A 177 9.30 -7.98 5.74
CA ILE A 177 10.22 -7.87 4.60
C ILE A 177 10.64 -9.26 4.20
N GLY A 178 10.57 -9.53 2.92
CA GLY A 178 10.92 -10.82 2.36
C GLY A 178 11.24 -10.73 0.88
N ASN A 179 11.18 -11.86 0.21
CA ASN A 179 11.47 -11.95 -1.22
C ASN A 179 10.35 -12.73 -1.93
N LEU A 180 10.22 -12.50 -3.22
CA LEU A 180 9.33 -13.28 -4.07
C LEU A 180 9.90 -14.69 -4.24
N ASN A 181 9.11 -15.71 -3.95
CA ASN A 181 9.34 -17.15 -4.07
C ASN A 181 10.45 -17.72 -3.17
N GLU A 182 11.64 -17.14 -3.11
CA GLU A 182 12.81 -17.73 -2.47
C GLU A 182 13.81 -16.68 -1.93
N ILE A 183 14.80 -17.11 -1.17
CA ILE A 183 15.81 -16.25 -0.52
C ILE A 183 16.53 -15.28 -1.48
N ASN A 184 16.77 -15.69 -2.72
CA ASN A 184 17.43 -14.87 -3.75
C ASN A 184 16.42 -14.21 -4.70
N GLY A 185 15.13 -14.28 -4.38
CA GLY A 185 14.07 -13.69 -5.16
C GLY A 185 14.03 -12.15 -5.10
N ILE A 186 13.05 -11.57 -5.77
CA ILE A 186 12.86 -10.11 -5.80
C ILE A 186 12.53 -9.61 -4.39
N PRO A 187 13.28 -8.61 -3.88
CA PRO A 187 12.96 -8.01 -2.59
C PRO A 187 11.58 -7.35 -2.59
N ILE A 188 10.78 -7.66 -1.59
CA ILE A 188 9.43 -7.11 -1.39
C ILE A 188 9.21 -6.76 0.09
N MET A 189 8.34 -5.81 0.33
CA MET A 189 7.71 -5.60 1.64
C MET A 189 6.23 -5.98 1.51
N VAL A 190 5.71 -6.71 2.47
CA VAL A 190 4.29 -7.10 2.51
C VAL A 190 3.67 -6.58 3.79
N SER A 191 2.62 -5.77 3.67
CA SER A 191 1.83 -5.32 4.82
C SER A 191 0.46 -5.98 4.83
N ARG A 192 -0.04 -6.27 6.03
CA ARG A 192 -1.43 -6.70 6.22
C ARG A 192 -2.32 -5.48 6.43
N THR A 193 -2.49 -4.75 5.35
CA THR A 193 -3.30 -3.54 5.20
C THR A 193 -4.21 -3.66 3.99
N GLY A 194 -5.21 -2.78 3.90
CA GLY A 194 -6.13 -2.73 2.77
C GLY A 194 -7.22 -1.70 2.98
N TYR A 195 -8.01 -1.48 1.92
CA TYR A 195 -9.08 -0.48 1.87
C TYR A 195 -10.41 -1.10 1.39
N THR A 196 -10.66 -2.36 1.78
CA THR A 196 -11.80 -3.15 1.26
C THR A 196 -12.71 -3.72 2.35
N GLY A 197 -12.28 -3.68 3.61
CA GLY A 197 -12.94 -4.37 4.70
C GLY A 197 -12.66 -5.87 4.76
N GLU A 198 -11.99 -6.44 3.75
CA GLU A 198 -11.63 -7.85 3.69
C GLU A 198 -10.22 -8.13 4.24
N LEU A 199 -9.94 -9.41 4.49
CA LEU A 199 -8.56 -9.86 4.68
C LEU A 199 -7.74 -9.46 3.44
N GLY A 200 -6.62 -8.79 3.65
CA GLY A 200 -5.83 -8.33 2.53
C GLY A 200 -4.41 -7.94 2.89
N TYR A 201 -3.63 -7.79 1.83
CA TYR A 201 -2.22 -7.45 1.89
C TYR A 201 -1.87 -6.46 0.78
N GLU A 202 -0.85 -5.66 1.03
CA GLU A 202 -0.22 -4.81 0.02
C GLU A 202 1.23 -5.23 -0.16
N ILE A 203 1.66 -5.42 -1.40
CA ILE A 203 3.03 -5.80 -1.77
C ILE A 203 3.71 -4.59 -2.35
N PHE A 204 4.81 -4.17 -1.75
CA PHE A 204 5.64 -3.06 -2.21
C PHE A 204 6.90 -3.59 -2.87
N CYS A 205 7.23 -3.05 -4.04
CA CYS A 205 8.40 -3.43 -4.81
C CYS A 205 8.96 -2.25 -5.61
N HIS A 206 10.19 -2.39 -6.09
CA HIS A 206 10.73 -1.45 -7.07
C HIS A 206 9.95 -1.59 -8.40
N PRO A 207 9.60 -0.51 -9.11
CA PRO A 207 8.78 -0.52 -10.33
C PRO A 207 9.25 -1.49 -11.41
N ARG A 208 10.56 -1.65 -11.57
CA ARG A 208 11.15 -2.58 -12.56
C ARG A 208 10.70 -4.04 -12.38
N HIS A 209 10.30 -4.42 -11.17
CA HIS A 209 9.87 -5.76 -10.81
C HIS A 209 8.36 -5.93 -10.75
N ALA A 210 7.61 -4.84 -10.91
CA ALA A 210 6.15 -4.85 -10.81
C ALA A 210 5.47 -5.87 -11.76
N PRO A 211 5.89 -6.02 -13.04
CA PRO A 211 5.29 -7.00 -13.92
C PRO A 211 5.47 -8.45 -13.42
N GLU A 212 6.64 -8.77 -12.86
CA GLU A 212 6.92 -10.10 -12.33
C GLU A 212 6.10 -10.40 -11.07
N ILE A 213 5.92 -9.39 -10.19
CA ILE A 213 5.06 -9.51 -9.01
C ILE A 213 3.61 -9.74 -9.42
N TRP A 214 3.10 -8.97 -10.39
CA TRP A 214 1.75 -9.15 -10.92
C TRP A 214 1.54 -10.55 -11.45
N ASP A 215 2.43 -11.03 -12.31
CA ASP A 215 2.35 -12.35 -12.92
C ASP A 215 2.40 -13.47 -11.86
N ALA A 216 3.26 -13.34 -10.86
CA ALA A 216 3.37 -14.32 -9.77
C ALA A 216 2.08 -14.38 -8.93
N VAL A 217 1.49 -13.23 -8.56
CA VAL A 217 0.23 -13.17 -7.82
C VAL A 217 -0.91 -13.76 -8.64
N MET A 218 -1.04 -13.38 -9.91
CA MET A 218 -2.09 -13.91 -10.81
C MET A 218 -1.98 -15.41 -10.96
N LYS A 219 -0.78 -15.93 -11.22
CA LYS A 219 -0.52 -17.38 -11.34
C LYS A 219 -0.83 -18.14 -10.05
N ALA A 220 -0.38 -17.64 -8.89
CA ALA A 220 -0.66 -18.26 -7.59
C ALA A 220 -2.16 -18.24 -7.25
N GLY A 221 -2.89 -17.26 -7.78
CA GLY A 221 -4.32 -17.05 -7.55
C GLY A 221 -5.25 -17.76 -8.55
N GLU A 222 -4.74 -18.41 -9.61
CA GLU A 222 -5.55 -19.05 -10.66
C GLU A 222 -6.58 -20.05 -10.08
N GLU A 223 -6.16 -20.93 -9.19
CA GLU A 223 -7.05 -21.91 -8.55
C GLU A 223 -8.16 -21.29 -7.72
N PHE A 224 -7.93 -20.07 -7.18
CA PHE A 224 -8.89 -19.28 -6.41
C PHE A 224 -9.70 -18.32 -7.28
N LYS A 225 -9.47 -18.33 -8.60
CA LYS A 225 -10.11 -17.43 -9.56
C LYS A 225 -9.93 -15.96 -9.18
N ILE A 226 -8.69 -15.58 -8.83
CA ILE A 226 -8.32 -14.19 -8.54
C ILE A 226 -8.70 -13.30 -9.73
N ALA A 227 -9.21 -12.10 -9.46
CA ALA A 227 -9.57 -11.15 -10.50
C ALA A 227 -8.82 -9.83 -10.33
N PRO A 228 -8.44 -9.15 -11.41
CA PRO A 228 -8.01 -7.77 -11.31
C PRO A 228 -9.21 -6.89 -10.91
N MET A 229 -8.96 -5.82 -10.14
CA MET A 229 -9.99 -4.89 -9.69
C MET A 229 -9.58 -3.45 -9.99
N GLY A 230 -10.55 -2.65 -10.44
CA GLY A 230 -10.40 -1.23 -10.72
C GLY A 230 -10.99 -0.33 -9.63
N LEU A 231 -10.87 0.98 -9.87
CA LEU A 231 -11.30 2.03 -8.94
C LEU A 231 -12.82 2.00 -8.68
N ASP A 232 -13.64 1.65 -9.69
CA ASP A 232 -15.11 1.62 -9.55
C ASP A 232 -15.54 0.57 -8.51
N ALA A 233 -14.93 -0.62 -8.53
CA ALA A 233 -15.21 -1.66 -7.55
C ALA A 233 -14.59 -1.33 -6.18
N LEU A 234 -13.40 -0.70 -6.15
CA LEU A 234 -12.80 -0.24 -4.90
C LEU A 234 -13.72 0.70 -4.15
N ASP A 235 -14.37 1.63 -4.88
CA ASP A 235 -15.29 2.59 -4.28
C ASP A 235 -16.52 1.90 -3.65
N LEU A 236 -17.03 0.84 -4.27
CA LEU A 236 -18.12 0.04 -3.69
C LEU A 236 -17.70 -0.66 -2.40
N VAL A 237 -16.56 -1.37 -2.42
CA VAL A 237 -16.14 -2.17 -1.25
C VAL A 237 -15.72 -1.31 -0.07
N ARG A 238 -15.08 -0.16 -0.30
CA ARG A 238 -14.65 0.73 0.78
C ARG A 238 -15.84 1.42 1.46
N ILE A 239 -16.84 1.89 0.69
CA ILE A 239 -18.06 2.51 1.22
C ILE A 239 -18.83 1.51 2.09
N GLU A 240 -18.98 0.28 1.61
CA GLU A 240 -19.65 -0.79 2.37
C GLU A 240 -18.92 -1.12 3.68
N ALA A 241 -17.58 -1.06 3.67
CA ALA A 241 -16.76 -1.26 4.86
C ALA A 241 -16.77 -0.06 5.83
N GLY A 242 -17.35 1.07 5.44
CA GLY A 242 -17.37 2.31 6.23
C GLY A 242 -16.05 3.10 6.20
N LEU A 243 -15.29 2.94 5.10
CA LEU A 243 -14.01 3.59 4.86
C LEU A 243 -14.12 4.78 3.91
#